data_0894610cd2daee7c2e4df7629b24a3aa
#
_entry.id   0894610cd2daee7c2e4df7629b24a3aa
#
_cell.length_a   1.000
_cell.length_b   1.000
_cell.length_c   1.000
_cell.angle_alpha   90.00
_cell.angle_beta   90.00
_cell.angle_gamma   90.00
#
_symmetry.space_group_name_H-M   'P 1'
#
loop_
_entity.id
_entity.type
_entity.pdbx_description
1 polymer ?
#
loop_
_entity_poly.entity_id
_entity_poly.type
_entity_poly.pdbx_seq_one_letter_code
_entity_poly.pdbx_strand_id
1 'polypeptide(L)'
;MNPYLQQLYNIAQKPVRHILGLMSGTSLDGLDVALCALRGAGPNTQVELLQFSTVPYDAALKAEIRQVFAKREIDFQHLCLLHPKIGILHGQMINACLQEWGIPATEVDLVASHGQTVYHAPKTQHGLAEYGNTTLQIGDG
;
A
#
# COMPACT_ATOMS: atom_id res chain seq x y z
N MET A 1 28.20 5.15 -7.96
CA MET A 1 26.99 4.32 -7.71
C MET A 1 25.80 5.25 -7.55
N ASN A 2 24.63 4.86 -8.03
CA ASN A 2 23.40 5.63 -7.84
C ASN A 2 23.10 5.75 -6.33
N PRO A 3 22.86 6.95 -5.79
CA PRO A 3 22.68 7.15 -4.35
C PRO A 3 21.48 6.38 -3.78
N TYR A 4 20.43 6.18 -4.54
CA TYR A 4 19.27 5.38 -4.12
C TYR A 4 19.60 3.88 -4.00
N LEU A 5 20.42 3.35 -4.90
CA LEU A 5 20.89 1.96 -4.80
C LEU A 5 21.81 1.78 -3.59
N GLN A 6 22.66 2.77 -3.32
CA GLN A 6 23.51 2.75 -2.12
C GLN A 6 22.66 2.79 -0.85
N GLN A 7 21.60 3.60 -0.83
CA GLN A 7 20.69 3.67 0.30
C GLN A 7 19.96 2.34 0.53
N LEU A 8 19.43 1.71 -0.53
CA LEU A 8 18.80 0.39 -0.42
C LEU A 8 19.78 -0.67 0.11
N TYR A 9 21.02 -0.66 -0.37
CA TYR A 9 22.06 -1.55 0.12
C TYR A 9 22.31 -1.34 1.62
N ASN A 10 22.43 -0.09 2.06
CA ASN A 10 22.65 0.26 3.47
C ASN A 10 21.46 -0.20 4.34
N ILE A 11 20.22 -0.02 3.88
CA ILE A 11 19.02 -0.51 4.57
C ILE A 11 19.05 -2.03 4.68
N ALA A 12 19.41 -2.74 3.61
CA ALA A 12 19.50 -4.20 3.62
C ALA A 12 20.52 -4.75 4.63
N GLN A 13 21.58 -3.99 4.95
CA GLN A 13 22.59 -4.36 5.94
C GLN A 13 22.18 -4.08 7.41
N LYS A 14 21.09 -3.36 7.64
CA LYS A 14 20.64 -3.07 9.00
C LYS A 14 20.19 -4.35 9.72
N PRO A 15 20.60 -4.56 10.97
CA PRO A 15 20.12 -5.70 11.78
C PRO A 15 18.62 -5.58 12.08
N VAL A 16 18.11 -4.37 12.19
CA VAL A 16 16.69 -4.04 12.35
C VAL A 16 16.30 -3.00 11.32
N ARG A 17 15.23 -3.24 10.59
CA ARG A 17 14.66 -2.31 9.60
C ARG A 17 13.27 -1.91 10.04
N HIS A 18 13.00 -0.60 10.06
CA HIS A 18 11.68 -0.06 10.33
C HIS A 18 10.92 0.12 9.01
N ILE A 19 9.89 -0.65 8.82
CA ILE A 19 9.11 -0.67 7.58
C ILE A 19 7.66 -0.31 7.89
N LEU A 20 7.12 0.66 7.16
CA LEU A 20 5.69 0.93 7.11
C LEU A 20 5.03 0.00 6.10
N GLY A 21 4.13 -0.85 6.57
CA GLY A 21 3.24 -1.64 5.73
C GLY A 21 1.90 -0.90 5.54
N LEU A 22 1.43 -0.84 4.31
CA LEU A 22 0.17 -0.19 3.95
C LEU A 22 -0.77 -1.19 3.31
N MET A 23 -2.03 -1.22 3.76
CA MET A 23 -3.05 -2.06 3.17
C MET A 23 -4.36 -1.30 3.03
N SER A 24 -4.94 -1.32 1.83
CA SER A 24 -6.30 -0.85 1.57
C SER A 24 -7.03 -1.87 0.72
N GLY A 25 -7.94 -2.57 1.36
CA GLY A 25 -8.62 -3.74 0.80
C GLY A 25 -9.96 -3.42 0.14
N THR A 26 -10.75 -4.47 -0.02
CA THR A 26 -12.05 -4.46 -0.71
C THR A 26 -13.18 -3.85 0.11
N SER A 27 -13.01 -3.69 1.42
CA SER A 27 -13.99 -3.06 2.31
C SER A 27 -14.16 -1.56 2.04
N LEU A 28 -13.13 -0.91 1.47
CA LEU A 28 -13.05 0.54 1.24
C LEU A 28 -13.22 1.37 2.53
N ASP A 29 -12.92 0.80 3.67
CA ASP A 29 -13.09 1.47 4.96
C ASP A 29 -12.02 2.55 5.20
N GLY A 30 -10.78 2.25 4.80
CA GLY A 30 -9.66 3.15 4.99
C GLY A 30 -8.33 2.51 4.62
N LEU A 31 -7.27 3.16 5.06
CA LEU A 31 -5.90 2.69 4.93
C LEU A 31 -5.42 2.16 6.29
N ASP A 32 -5.03 0.91 6.33
CA ASP A 32 -4.28 0.34 7.45
C ASP A 32 -2.80 0.70 7.30
N VAL A 33 -2.24 1.27 8.36
CA VAL A 33 -0.83 1.69 8.45
C VAL A 33 -0.20 0.98 9.62
N ALA A 34 0.79 0.14 9.37
CA ALA A 34 1.51 -0.61 10.37
C ALA A 34 3.01 -0.28 10.33
N LEU A 35 3.57 0.24 11.42
CA LEU A 35 5.01 0.35 11.57
C LEU A 35 5.55 -0.90 12.23
N CYS A 36 6.47 -1.59 11.55
CA CYS A 36 7.05 -2.84 12.01
C CYS A 36 8.57 -2.75 12.08
N ALA A 37 9.15 -3.40 13.10
CA ALA A 37 10.57 -3.70 13.13
C ALA A 37 10.80 -5.11 12.57
N LEU A 38 11.58 -5.20 11.49
CA LEU A 38 11.90 -6.45 10.82
C LEU A 38 13.36 -6.83 11.06
N ARG A 39 13.59 -8.10 11.44
CA ARG A 39 14.92 -8.71 11.62
C ARG A 39 15.03 -9.94 10.73
N GLY A 40 16.24 -10.24 10.28
CA GLY A 40 16.50 -11.39 9.41
C GLY A 40 16.01 -11.19 7.96
N ALA A 41 15.96 -12.28 7.20
CA ALA A 41 15.50 -12.29 5.80
C ALA A 41 14.96 -13.69 5.43
N GLY A 42 14.09 -13.73 4.42
CA GLY A 42 13.48 -14.96 3.93
C GLY A 42 12.75 -15.74 5.05
N PRO A 43 12.96 -17.06 5.15
CA PRO A 43 12.27 -17.88 6.16
C PRO A 43 12.60 -17.51 7.62
N ASN A 44 13.69 -16.80 7.86
CA ASN A 44 14.14 -16.38 9.19
C ASN A 44 13.67 -14.96 9.55
N THR A 45 12.77 -14.37 8.77
CA THR A 45 12.25 -13.04 9.05
C THR A 45 11.42 -13.04 10.34
N GLN A 46 11.76 -12.15 11.25
CA GLN A 46 10.98 -11.84 12.45
C GLN A 46 10.35 -10.46 12.30
N VAL A 47 9.08 -10.37 12.65
CA VAL A 47 8.29 -9.13 12.55
C VAL A 47 7.76 -8.77 13.93
N GLU A 48 8.00 -7.54 14.35
CA GLU A 48 7.48 -6.95 15.57
C GLU A 48 6.65 -5.73 15.20
N LEU A 49 5.36 -5.72 15.57
CA LEU A 49 4.49 -4.57 15.36
C LEU A 49 4.78 -3.49 16.40
N LEU A 50 5.17 -2.30 15.95
CA LEU A 50 5.49 -1.17 16.83
C LEU A 50 4.30 -0.21 16.98
N GLN A 51 3.64 0.13 15.86
CA GLN A 51 2.47 1.02 15.82
C GLN A 51 1.48 0.53 14.77
N PHE A 52 0.20 0.81 14.98
CA PHE A 52 -0.86 0.50 14.03
C PHE A 52 -1.96 1.55 14.12
N SER A 53 -2.45 1.98 12.96
CA SER A 53 -3.64 2.83 12.84
C SER A 53 -4.42 2.47 11.58
N THR A 54 -5.73 2.58 11.64
CA THR A 54 -6.61 2.58 10.47
C THR A 54 -7.07 4.00 10.23
N VAL A 55 -6.68 4.59 9.09
CA VAL A 55 -7.09 5.93 8.67
C VAL A 55 -8.33 5.81 7.79
N PRO A 56 -9.51 6.23 8.24
CA PRO A 56 -10.73 6.05 7.47
C PRO A 56 -10.75 6.91 6.20
N TYR A 57 -11.31 6.37 5.12
CA TYR A 57 -11.63 7.15 3.94
C TYR A 57 -12.90 7.96 4.16
N ASP A 58 -12.92 9.20 3.71
CA ASP A 58 -14.14 10.00 3.69
C ASP A 58 -15.16 9.51 2.64
N ALA A 59 -16.37 10.03 2.72
CA ALA A 59 -17.46 9.64 1.82
C ALA A 59 -17.16 9.99 0.34
N ALA A 60 -16.46 11.10 0.10
CA ALA A 60 -16.11 11.56 -1.24
C ALA A 60 -15.12 10.61 -1.91
N LEU A 61 -14.04 10.24 -1.19
CA LEU A 61 -13.04 9.29 -1.69
C LEU A 61 -13.65 7.90 -1.93
N LYS A 62 -14.48 7.42 -1.01
CA LYS A 62 -15.22 6.15 -1.18
C LYS A 62 -16.10 6.17 -2.43
N ALA A 63 -16.78 7.28 -2.70
CA ALA A 63 -17.62 7.44 -3.89
C ALA A 63 -16.78 7.39 -5.18
N GLU A 64 -15.62 8.06 -5.21
CA GLU A 64 -14.70 8.02 -6.36
C GLU A 64 -14.16 6.60 -6.61
N ILE A 65 -13.70 5.91 -5.58
CA ILE A 65 -13.20 4.53 -5.72
C ILE A 65 -14.31 3.59 -6.23
N ARG A 66 -15.53 3.73 -5.71
CA ARG A 66 -16.68 2.90 -6.14
C ARG A 66 -17.03 3.05 -7.63
N GLN A 67 -16.63 4.14 -8.29
CA GLN A 67 -16.84 4.27 -9.73
C GLN A 67 -16.04 3.26 -10.56
N VAL A 68 -14.91 2.77 -10.02
CA VAL A 68 -14.03 1.81 -10.67
C VAL A 68 -13.96 0.46 -9.96
N PHE A 69 -14.42 0.39 -8.71
CA PHE A 69 -14.30 -0.80 -7.88
C PHE A 69 -15.25 -1.91 -8.31
N ALA A 70 -14.69 -3.11 -8.54
CA ALA A 70 -15.41 -4.35 -8.87
C ALA A 70 -16.33 -4.25 -10.10
N LYS A 71 -16.03 -3.35 -11.04
CA LYS A 71 -16.79 -3.15 -12.27
C LYS A 71 -16.01 -3.61 -13.49
N ARG A 72 -16.68 -4.34 -14.40
CA ARG A 72 -16.07 -4.81 -15.65
C ARG A 72 -15.94 -3.69 -16.68
N GLU A 73 -16.85 -2.71 -16.65
CA GLU A 73 -16.86 -1.53 -17.52
C GLU A 73 -16.72 -0.28 -16.65
N ILE A 74 -15.73 0.53 -16.92
CA ILE A 74 -15.41 1.75 -16.17
C ILE A 74 -14.97 2.86 -17.10
N ASP A 75 -15.02 4.10 -16.59
CA ASP A 75 -14.27 5.20 -17.18
C ASP A 75 -12.79 5.02 -16.93
N PHE A 76 -12.06 4.63 -17.97
CA PHE A 76 -10.62 4.37 -17.87
C PHE A 76 -9.82 5.65 -17.56
N GLN A 77 -10.27 6.82 -18.06
CA GLN A 77 -9.63 8.09 -17.70
C GLN A 77 -9.75 8.36 -16.20
N HIS A 78 -10.92 8.10 -15.62
CA HIS A 78 -11.10 8.24 -14.16
C HIS A 78 -10.16 7.33 -13.38
N LEU A 79 -9.98 6.07 -13.80
CA LEU A 79 -9.01 5.15 -13.20
C LEU A 79 -7.59 5.71 -13.25
N CYS A 80 -7.16 6.25 -14.41
CA CYS A 80 -5.85 6.85 -14.59
C CYS A 80 -5.62 8.06 -13.66
N LEU A 81 -6.64 8.90 -13.47
CA LEU A 81 -6.54 10.06 -12.58
C LEU A 81 -6.57 9.66 -11.10
N LEU A 82 -7.33 8.62 -10.76
CA LEU A 82 -7.44 8.13 -9.39
C LEU A 82 -6.14 7.46 -8.90
N HIS A 83 -5.38 6.84 -9.80
CA HIS A 83 -4.14 6.16 -9.48
C HIS A 83 -3.11 7.04 -8.73
N PRO A 84 -2.65 8.17 -9.27
CA PRO A 84 -1.75 9.07 -8.53
C PRO A 84 -2.43 9.75 -7.34
N LYS A 85 -3.74 10.05 -7.43
CA LYS A 85 -4.49 10.64 -6.32
C LYS A 85 -4.45 9.75 -5.07
N ILE A 86 -4.66 8.45 -5.23
CA ILE A 86 -4.56 7.47 -4.12
C ILE A 86 -3.15 7.47 -3.52
N GLY A 87 -2.10 7.47 -4.34
CA GLY A 87 -0.72 7.54 -3.85
C GLY A 87 -0.46 8.77 -2.99
N ILE A 88 -0.88 9.96 -3.46
CA ILE A 88 -0.75 11.22 -2.72
C ILE A 88 -1.52 11.17 -1.39
N LEU A 89 -2.75 10.69 -1.40
CA LEU A 89 -3.58 10.58 -0.19
C LEU A 89 -2.98 9.60 0.82
N HIS A 90 -2.50 8.44 0.37
CA HIS A 90 -1.81 7.49 1.24
C HIS A 90 -0.55 8.11 1.86
N GLY A 91 0.24 8.87 1.09
CA GLY A 91 1.39 9.61 1.60
C GLY A 91 1.02 10.63 2.69
N GLN A 92 -0.09 11.36 2.51
CA GLN A 92 -0.60 12.29 3.52
C GLN A 92 -1.06 11.56 4.79
N MET A 93 -1.74 10.42 4.66
CA MET A 93 -2.18 9.58 5.77
C MET A 93 -1.01 9.01 6.56
N ILE A 94 0.05 8.56 5.88
CA ILE A 94 1.30 8.11 6.51
C ILE A 94 1.90 9.23 7.36
N ASN A 95 2.03 10.43 6.79
CA ASN A 95 2.62 11.56 7.50
C ASN A 95 1.80 11.94 8.73
N ALA A 96 0.47 11.87 8.66
CA ALA A 96 -0.40 12.10 9.81
C ALA A 96 -0.19 11.04 10.91
N CYS A 97 -0.12 9.75 10.54
CA CYS A 97 0.17 8.67 11.49
C CYS A 97 1.54 8.85 12.17
N LEU A 98 2.58 9.16 11.40
CA LEU A 98 3.92 9.38 11.95
C LEU A 98 3.94 10.56 12.94
N GLN A 99 3.24 11.64 12.61
CA GLN A 99 3.09 12.80 13.50
C GLN A 99 2.36 12.43 14.80
N GLU A 100 1.26 11.70 14.71
CA GLU A 100 0.48 11.22 15.87
C GLU A 100 1.31 10.31 16.77
N TRP A 101 2.10 9.42 16.19
CA TRP A 101 2.98 8.51 16.93
C TRP A 101 4.25 9.17 17.46
N GLY A 102 4.54 10.42 17.07
CA GLY A 102 5.77 11.13 17.45
C GLY A 102 7.03 10.51 16.85
N ILE A 103 6.92 9.88 15.68
CA ILE A 103 8.03 9.19 15.00
C ILE A 103 8.48 10.03 13.80
N PRO A 104 9.76 10.46 13.77
CA PRO A 104 10.27 11.18 12.60
C PRO A 104 10.34 10.28 11.37
N ALA A 105 10.01 10.81 10.19
CA ALA A 105 10.06 10.06 8.94
C ALA A 105 11.46 9.48 8.64
N THR A 106 12.52 10.08 9.18
CA THR A 106 13.90 9.59 9.06
C THR A 106 14.17 8.27 9.78
N GLU A 107 13.29 7.84 10.68
CA GLU A 107 13.36 6.54 11.35
C GLU A 107 12.70 5.42 10.53
N VAL A 108 11.97 5.77 9.47
CA VAL A 108 11.37 4.81 8.54
C VAL A 108 12.34 4.49 7.42
N ASP A 109 12.69 3.23 7.28
CA ASP A 109 13.63 2.76 6.25
C ASP A 109 12.96 2.57 4.89
N LEU A 110 11.75 2.00 4.89
CA LEU A 110 10.99 1.69 3.67
C LEU A 110 9.49 1.80 3.92
N VAL A 111 8.77 2.08 2.85
CA VAL A 111 7.31 1.95 2.78
C VAL A 111 6.96 0.83 1.82
N ALA A 112 6.19 -0.14 2.30
CA ALA A 112 5.67 -1.25 1.51
C ALA A 112 4.17 -1.05 1.31
N SER A 113 3.76 -0.64 0.13
CA SER A 113 2.35 -0.37 -0.18
C SER A 113 1.74 -1.48 -1.02
N HIS A 114 0.58 -1.96 -0.61
CA HIS A 114 -0.29 -2.80 -1.42
C HIS A 114 -1.11 -1.96 -2.44
N GLY A 115 -1.31 -0.66 -2.16
CA GLY A 115 -2.23 0.19 -2.91
C GLY A 115 -3.70 -0.09 -2.56
N GLN A 116 -4.61 0.52 -3.31
CA GLN A 116 -6.06 0.30 -3.21
C GLN A 116 -6.50 -0.76 -4.21
N THR A 117 -7.05 -1.85 -3.72
CA THR A 117 -7.62 -2.88 -4.60
C THR A 117 -8.86 -2.34 -5.31
N VAL A 118 -8.91 -2.47 -6.63
CA VAL A 118 -10.05 -2.05 -7.45
C VAL A 118 -10.73 -3.21 -8.16
N TYR A 119 -9.99 -4.28 -8.47
CA TYR A 119 -10.59 -5.44 -9.15
C TYR A 119 -9.88 -6.75 -8.80
N HIS A 120 -10.68 -7.78 -8.52
CA HIS A 120 -10.23 -9.17 -8.45
C HIS A 120 -10.81 -9.96 -9.62
N ALA A 121 -9.95 -10.69 -10.33
CA ALA A 121 -10.33 -11.56 -11.43
C ALA A 121 -9.74 -12.97 -11.21
N PRO A 122 -10.25 -13.75 -10.26
CA PRO A 122 -9.82 -15.13 -10.08
C PRO A 122 -10.30 -15.99 -11.25
N LYS A 123 -9.51 -17.00 -11.61
CA LYS A 123 -9.84 -17.92 -12.72
C LYS A 123 -11.20 -18.59 -12.54
N THR A 124 -11.60 -18.83 -11.32
CA THR A 124 -12.93 -19.38 -10.98
C THR A 124 -14.08 -18.45 -11.35
N GLN A 125 -13.82 -17.14 -11.47
CA GLN A 125 -14.83 -16.15 -11.83
C GLN A 125 -14.87 -15.87 -13.34
N HIS A 126 -13.70 -15.74 -14.01
CA HIS A 126 -13.67 -15.42 -15.45
C HIS A 126 -13.69 -16.66 -16.36
N GLY A 127 -13.23 -17.83 -15.88
CA GLY A 127 -13.30 -19.10 -16.62
C GLY A 127 -12.42 -19.21 -17.87
N LEU A 128 -11.59 -18.22 -18.18
CA LEU A 128 -10.73 -18.18 -19.36
C LEU A 128 -9.46 -19.01 -19.12
N ALA A 129 -9.23 -20.03 -19.98
CA ALA A 129 -8.17 -20.99 -19.75
C ALA A 129 -6.76 -20.40 -19.87
N GLU A 130 -6.59 -19.41 -20.76
CA GLU A 130 -5.32 -18.73 -21.05
C GLU A 130 -4.87 -17.75 -19.96
N TYR A 131 -5.77 -17.35 -19.05
CA TYR A 131 -5.46 -16.41 -17.97
C TYR A 131 -5.44 -17.10 -16.61
N GLY A 132 -4.51 -16.66 -15.74
CA GLY A 132 -4.44 -17.08 -14.34
C GLY A 132 -5.32 -16.24 -13.42
N ASN A 133 -5.16 -16.44 -12.12
CA ASN A 133 -5.71 -15.52 -11.13
C ASN A 133 -4.99 -14.17 -11.22
N THR A 134 -5.75 -13.08 -11.21
CA THR A 134 -5.18 -11.73 -11.24
C THR A 134 -5.96 -10.76 -10.37
N THR A 135 -5.33 -9.66 -10.05
CA THR A 135 -5.91 -8.58 -9.26
C THR A 135 -5.27 -7.27 -9.67
N LEU A 136 -5.97 -6.16 -9.54
CA LEU A 136 -5.47 -4.82 -9.81
C LEU A 136 -5.58 -3.96 -8.56
N GLN A 137 -4.44 -3.37 -8.17
CA GLN A 137 -4.33 -2.33 -7.17
C GLN A 137 -3.82 -1.06 -7.82
N ILE A 138 -4.30 0.09 -7.34
CA ILE A 138 -3.87 1.41 -7.75
C ILE A 138 -3.27 2.18 -6.59
N GLY A 139 -2.48 3.20 -6.90
CA GLY A 139 -1.73 4.02 -5.98
C GLY A 139 -0.30 4.14 -6.47
N ASP A 140 0.05 5.31 -6.99
CA ASP A 140 1.40 5.62 -7.46
C ASP A 140 2.29 5.89 -6.23
N GLY A 141 3.50 5.29 -6.18
CA GLY A 141 4.43 5.38 -5.06
C GLY A 141 5.55 6.38 -5.23
#